data_4ecb0eaadec7c7c8f17b0162790de683
#
_entry.id   4ecb0eaadec7c7c8f17b0162790de683
#
_cell.length_a   1.000
_cell.length_b   1.000
_cell.length_c   1.000
_cell.angle_alpha   90.00
_cell.angle_beta   90.00
_cell.angle_gamma   90.00
#
_symmetry.space_group_name_H-M   'P 1'
#
loop_
_entity.id
_entity.type
_entity.pdbx_description
1 polymer ?
#
loop_
_entity_poly.entity_id
_entity_poly.type
_entity_poly.pdbx_seq_one_letter_code
_entity_poly.pdbx_strand_id
1 'polypeptide(L)'
;MTEIHPESAEFGWRQEMDISLHDKIKLDLKNALLLRKNDIRDTIRVIMGEFPKLTVPLTLASGKKSFRVKKPEEITNDDLLGIIRGLVKSEKMVLDLQKKNTSPYLEVLESFLPKMASREEVLAWIRENIDFTAYKSPMQAMGTVMKHFGKLADGNMVKELLQSISQA
;
A
#
# COMPACT_ATOMS: atom_id res chain seq x y z
N MET A 1 1.73 -20.92 -20.99
CA MET A 1 2.63 -19.85 -20.51
C MET A 1 2.68 -18.77 -21.57
N THR A 2 2.11 -17.62 -21.29
CA THR A 2 2.29 -16.47 -22.16
C THR A 2 3.67 -15.91 -21.89
N GLU A 3 4.56 -16.00 -22.87
CA GLU A 3 5.82 -15.28 -22.81
C GLU A 3 5.50 -13.78 -22.80
N ILE A 4 5.63 -13.16 -21.64
CA ILE A 4 5.53 -11.71 -21.53
C ILE A 4 6.80 -11.17 -22.20
N HIS A 5 6.63 -10.56 -23.37
CA HIS A 5 7.71 -9.81 -23.99
C HIS A 5 8.19 -8.76 -22.98
N PRO A 6 9.51 -8.74 -22.65
CA PRO A 6 10.03 -7.80 -21.65
C PRO A 6 9.70 -6.34 -21.96
N GLU A 7 9.53 -5.98 -23.23
CA GLU A 7 9.18 -4.62 -23.64
C GLU A 7 7.77 -4.19 -23.26
N SER A 8 6.87 -5.14 -22.93
CA SER A 8 5.50 -4.88 -22.51
C SER A 8 5.29 -5.08 -21.00
N ALA A 9 6.36 -5.24 -20.22
CA ALA A 9 6.28 -5.48 -18.80
C ALA A 9 5.71 -4.27 -18.07
N GLU A 10 4.54 -4.43 -17.47
CA GLU A 10 3.95 -3.43 -16.60
C GLU A 10 4.53 -3.60 -15.18
N PHE A 11 5.27 -2.62 -14.69
CA PHE A 11 5.83 -2.60 -13.34
C PHE A 11 4.80 -2.08 -12.32
N GLY A 12 4.97 -2.55 -11.09
CA GLY A 12 4.08 -2.18 -9.99
C GLY A 12 3.02 -3.24 -9.74
N TRP A 13 2.20 -3.00 -8.71
CA TRP A 13 1.17 -3.93 -8.31
C TRP A 13 -0.16 -3.21 -8.06
N ARG A 14 -1.24 -3.87 -8.45
CA ARG A 14 -2.61 -3.46 -8.16
C ARG A 14 -3.37 -4.64 -7.59
N GLN A 15 -4.31 -4.35 -6.72
CA GLN A 15 -5.09 -5.37 -6.01
C GLN A 15 -5.91 -6.25 -6.97
N GLU A 16 -6.29 -5.71 -8.15
CA GLU A 16 -7.05 -6.42 -9.17
C GLU A 16 -6.20 -7.43 -9.97
N MET A 17 -4.88 -7.35 -9.86
CA MET A 17 -3.99 -8.33 -10.48
C MET A 17 -4.15 -9.69 -9.78
N ASP A 18 -4.23 -10.74 -10.56
CA ASP A 18 -4.33 -12.12 -10.05
C ASP A 18 -2.95 -12.67 -9.70
N ILE A 19 -2.24 -11.93 -8.85
CA ILE A 19 -0.89 -12.25 -8.39
C ILE A 19 -0.68 -11.61 -7.01
N SER A 20 0.02 -12.31 -6.11
CA SER A 20 0.40 -11.72 -4.82
C SER A 20 1.43 -10.59 -5.01
N LEU A 21 1.44 -9.64 -4.08
CA LEU A 21 2.45 -8.57 -4.09
C LEU A 21 3.88 -9.15 -4.01
N HIS A 22 4.09 -10.19 -3.22
CA HIS A 22 5.39 -10.85 -3.10
C HIS A 22 5.86 -11.44 -4.45
N ASP A 23 4.98 -12.14 -5.14
CA ASP A 23 5.31 -12.72 -6.45
C ASP A 23 5.51 -11.64 -7.51
N LYS A 24 4.70 -10.57 -7.46
CA LYS A 24 4.86 -9.43 -8.38
C LYS A 24 6.19 -8.70 -8.17
N ILE A 25 6.61 -8.51 -6.94
CA ILE A 25 7.93 -7.92 -6.62
C ILE A 25 9.05 -8.77 -7.21
N LYS A 26 8.98 -10.09 -7.09
CA LYS A 26 9.97 -11.01 -7.69
C LYS A 26 9.96 -10.94 -9.21
N LEU A 27 8.77 -10.91 -9.82
CA LEU A 27 8.62 -10.80 -11.26
C LEU A 27 9.18 -9.48 -11.78
N ASP A 28 8.87 -8.39 -11.10
CA ASP A 28 9.35 -7.06 -11.46
C ASP A 28 10.86 -6.94 -11.31
N LEU A 29 11.45 -7.58 -10.31
CA LEU A 29 12.91 -7.64 -10.18
C LEU A 29 13.54 -8.33 -11.38
N LYS A 30 12.99 -9.48 -11.78
CA LYS A 30 13.46 -10.22 -12.98
C LYS A 30 13.38 -9.35 -14.23
N ASN A 31 12.23 -8.72 -14.45
CA ASN A 31 12.01 -7.86 -15.61
C ASN A 31 12.91 -6.62 -15.58
N ALA A 32 13.10 -6.00 -14.41
CA ALA A 32 14.00 -4.86 -14.25
C ALA A 32 15.47 -5.22 -14.58
N LEU A 33 15.90 -6.42 -14.22
CA LEU A 33 17.22 -6.92 -14.59
C LEU A 33 17.34 -7.11 -16.10
N LEU A 34 16.36 -7.73 -16.73
CA LEU A 34 16.35 -7.97 -18.18
C LEU A 34 16.32 -6.69 -18.99
N LEU A 35 15.52 -5.70 -18.56
CA LEU A 35 15.32 -4.42 -19.23
C LEU A 35 16.29 -3.33 -18.77
N ARG A 36 17.21 -3.65 -17.87
CA ARG A 36 18.20 -2.72 -17.31
C ARG A 36 17.55 -1.48 -16.67
N LYS A 37 16.39 -1.66 -16.03
CA LYS A 37 15.69 -0.62 -15.26
C LYS A 37 16.30 -0.55 -13.86
N ASN A 38 17.40 0.17 -13.73
CA ASN A 38 18.21 0.19 -12.52
C ASN A 38 17.47 0.79 -11.31
N ASP A 39 16.66 1.85 -11.50
CA ASP A 39 15.88 2.45 -10.43
C ASP A 39 14.88 1.47 -9.82
N ILE A 40 14.20 0.70 -10.68
CA ILE A 40 13.24 -0.33 -10.24
C ILE A 40 13.96 -1.46 -9.51
N ARG A 41 15.04 -1.97 -10.09
CA ARG A 41 15.87 -3.01 -9.50
C ARG A 41 16.36 -2.63 -8.11
N ASP A 42 16.94 -1.45 -7.98
CA ASP A 42 17.54 -0.99 -6.73
C ASP A 42 16.48 -0.75 -5.66
N THR A 43 15.34 -0.18 -6.03
CA THR A 43 14.21 0.01 -5.12
C THR A 43 13.66 -1.32 -4.62
N ILE A 44 13.48 -2.30 -5.52
CA ILE A 44 13.02 -3.64 -5.13
C ILE A 44 14.01 -4.30 -4.16
N ARG A 45 15.30 -4.15 -4.39
CA ARG A 45 16.32 -4.68 -3.47
C ARG A 45 16.24 -4.06 -2.09
N VAL A 46 15.92 -2.77 -2.00
CA VAL A 46 15.68 -2.10 -0.70
C VAL A 46 14.46 -2.72 -0.01
N ILE A 47 13.36 -2.92 -0.74
CA ILE A 47 12.16 -3.57 -0.18
C ILE A 47 12.49 -4.97 0.34
N MET A 48 13.18 -5.77 -0.45
CA MET A 48 13.55 -7.14 -0.07
C MET A 48 14.52 -7.16 1.11
N GLY A 49 15.37 -6.15 1.24
CA GLY A 49 16.28 -5.99 2.37
C GLY A 49 15.57 -5.78 3.72
N GLU A 50 14.30 -5.38 3.69
CA GLU A 50 13.47 -5.22 4.88
C GLU A 50 12.74 -6.52 5.31
N PHE A 51 12.75 -7.56 4.48
CA PHE A 51 12.07 -8.83 4.78
C PHE A 51 12.49 -9.48 6.10
N PRO A 52 13.77 -9.42 6.51
CA PRO A 52 14.18 -9.96 7.82
C PRO A 52 13.48 -9.34 9.04
N LYS A 53 12.86 -8.18 8.88
CA LYS A 53 12.06 -7.55 9.94
C LYS A 53 10.68 -8.19 10.11
N LEU A 54 10.23 -8.98 9.14
CA LEU A 54 8.99 -9.74 9.23
C LEU A 54 9.21 -10.99 10.07
N THR A 55 8.64 -11.01 11.27
CA THR A 55 8.88 -12.06 12.26
C THR A 55 7.58 -12.70 12.73
N VAL A 56 7.71 -13.91 13.22
CA VAL A 56 6.63 -14.67 13.87
C VAL A 56 7.06 -14.95 15.31
N PRO A 57 6.18 -14.72 16.30
CA PRO A 57 6.47 -15.10 17.68
C PRO A 57 6.67 -16.61 17.81
N LEU A 58 7.62 -17.02 18.65
CA LEU A 58 7.80 -18.42 19.00
C LEU A 58 8.14 -18.55 20.48
N THR A 59 7.81 -19.71 21.06
CA THR A 59 8.17 -20.06 22.42
C THR A 59 9.22 -21.16 22.39
N LEU A 60 10.38 -20.89 23.00
CA LEU A 60 11.47 -21.86 23.09
C LEU A 60 11.11 -22.99 24.06
N ALA A 61 11.83 -24.12 23.96
CA ALA A 61 11.66 -25.26 24.86
C ALA A 61 11.81 -24.89 26.34
N SER A 62 12.58 -23.83 26.64
CA SER A 62 12.75 -23.27 28.00
C SER A 62 11.54 -22.44 28.46
N GLY A 63 10.50 -22.25 27.64
CA GLY A 63 9.37 -21.37 27.93
C GLY A 63 9.66 -19.90 27.63
N LYS A 64 10.88 -19.54 27.27
CA LYS A 64 11.26 -18.16 26.90
C LYS A 64 10.65 -17.79 25.55
N LYS A 65 10.06 -16.57 25.47
CA LYS A 65 9.52 -16.03 24.21
C LYS A 65 10.65 -15.50 23.34
N SER A 66 10.54 -15.78 22.04
CA SER A 66 11.49 -15.32 21.02
C SER A 66 10.74 -15.05 19.72
N PHE A 67 11.48 -14.76 18.64
CA PHE A 67 10.93 -14.51 17.31
C PHE A 67 11.77 -15.26 16.28
N ARG A 68 11.14 -15.66 15.20
CA ARG A 68 11.83 -16.13 13.99
C ARG A 68 11.39 -15.29 12.78
N VAL A 69 12.25 -15.20 11.80
CA VAL A 69 11.93 -14.54 10.53
C VAL A 69 10.88 -15.36 9.77
N LYS A 70 9.92 -14.67 9.17
CA LYS A 70 8.92 -15.32 8.30
C LYS A 70 9.58 -16.02 7.13
N LYS A 71 9.07 -17.22 6.82
CA LYS A 71 9.43 -17.89 5.56
C LYS A 71 8.76 -17.17 4.39
N PRO A 72 9.28 -17.32 3.15
CA PRO A 72 8.69 -16.66 1.98
C PRO A 72 7.18 -16.91 1.82
N GLU A 73 6.72 -18.12 2.07
CA GLU A 73 5.31 -18.51 1.97
C GLU A 73 4.42 -17.91 3.07
N GLU A 74 5.01 -17.39 4.14
CA GLU A 74 4.30 -16.74 5.25
C GLU A 74 4.15 -15.22 5.06
N ILE A 75 4.86 -14.65 4.10
CA ILE A 75 4.83 -13.21 3.83
C ILE A 75 3.52 -12.86 3.11
N THR A 76 2.73 -12.00 3.73
CA THR A 76 1.43 -11.57 3.20
C THR A 76 1.54 -10.25 2.42
N ASN A 77 0.50 -9.95 1.64
CA ASN A 77 0.40 -8.63 1.00
C ASN A 77 0.44 -7.49 2.04
N ASP A 78 -0.26 -7.65 3.16
CA ASP A 78 -0.28 -6.63 4.22
C ASP A 78 1.10 -6.42 4.84
N ASP A 79 1.89 -7.47 5.03
CA ASP A 79 3.27 -7.35 5.49
C ASP A 79 4.09 -6.45 4.56
N LEU A 80 3.99 -6.69 3.26
CA LEU A 80 4.75 -5.95 2.25
C LEU A 80 4.24 -4.52 2.07
N LEU A 81 2.93 -4.32 2.12
CA LEU A 81 2.35 -2.97 2.10
C LEU A 81 2.82 -2.15 3.30
N GLY A 82 2.91 -2.77 4.48
CA GLY A 82 3.46 -2.13 5.68
C GLY A 82 4.92 -1.68 5.50
N ILE A 83 5.76 -2.55 4.95
CA ILE A 83 7.17 -2.23 4.62
C ILE A 83 7.23 -1.05 3.65
N ILE A 84 6.49 -1.13 2.54
CA ILE A 84 6.54 -0.11 1.48
C ILE A 84 6.03 1.23 2.00
N ARG A 85 4.95 1.26 2.77
CA ARG A 85 4.45 2.50 3.40
C ARG A 85 5.47 3.13 4.33
N GLY A 86 6.19 2.33 5.11
CA GLY A 86 7.28 2.81 5.96
C GLY A 86 8.41 3.45 5.17
N LEU A 87 8.82 2.82 4.06
CA LEU A 87 9.84 3.35 3.16
C LEU A 87 9.38 4.64 2.47
N VAL A 88 8.11 4.70 2.03
CA VAL A 88 7.51 5.91 1.45
C VAL A 88 7.54 7.06 2.45
N LYS A 89 7.13 6.81 3.69
CA LYS A 89 7.14 7.82 4.75
C LYS A 89 8.55 8.38 4.98
N SER A 90 9.53 7.51 5.07
CA SER A 90 10.94 7.90 5.26
C SER A 90 11.46 8.72 4.08
N GLU A 91 11.17 8.31 2.84
CA GLU A 91 11.60 9.03 1.65
C GLU A 91 10.95 10.42 1.54
N LYS A 92 9.65 10.51 1.84
CA LYS A 92 8.96 11.82 1.86
C LYS A 92 9.58 12.79 2.86
N MET A 93 10.00 12.30 4.03
CA MET A 93 10.72 13.14 5.01
C MET A 93 12.04 13.65 4.45
N VAL A 94 12.80 12.82 3.76
CA VAL A 94 14.07 13.21 3.11
C VAL A 94 13.82 14.24 2.00
N LEU A 95 12.80 14.00 1.17
CA LEU A 95 12.43 14.90 0.07
C LEU A 95 11.98 16.27 0.59
N ASP A 96 11.24 16.32 1.67
CA ASP A 96 10.81 17.57 2.32
C ASP A 96 12.04 18.39 2.77
N LEU A 97 13.04 17.74 3.38
CA LEU A 97 14.29 18.40 3.78
C LEU A 97 15.07 18.92 2.57
N GLN A 98 14.99 18.22 1.43
CA GLN A 98 15.64 18.62 0.19
C GLN A 98 14.82 19.59 -0.66
N LYS A 99 13.60 19.93 -0.21
CA LYS A 99 12.63 20.74 -0.96
C LYS A 99 12.30 20.16 -2.33
N LYS A 100 12.19 18.83 -2.41
CA LYS A 100 11.83 18.08 -3.61
C LYS A 100 10.45 17.45 -3.42
N ASN A 101 9.71 17.27 -4.51
CA ASN A 101 8.35 16.69 -4.47
C ASN A 101 8.36 15.17 -4.71
N THR A 102 9.31 14.66 -5.47
CA THR A 102 9.38 13.26 -5.83
C THR A 102 10.81 12.81 -6.13
N SER A 103 11.00 11.51 -6.22
CA SER A 103 12.22 10.87 -6.66
C SER A 103 11.89 9.60 -7.44
N PRO A 104 12.80 9.09 -8.29
CA PRO A 104 12.58 7.78 -8.93
C PRO A 104 12.33 6.66 -7.93
N TYR A 105 13.01 6.68 -6.79
CA TYR A 105 12.81 5.74 -5.70
C TYR A 105 11.39 5.80 -5.14
N LEU A 106 10.88 6.99 -4.84
CA LEU A 106 9.51 7.17 -4.35
C LEU A 106 8.47 6.70 -5.38
N GLU A 107 8.65 7.02 -6.64
CA GLU A 107 7.74 6.62 -7.71
C GLU A 107 7.62 5.09 -7.83
N VAL A 108 8.75 4.38 -7.73
CA VAL A 108 8.75 2.91 -7.75
C VAL A 108 8.06 2.35 -6.51
N LEU A 109 8.34 2.88 -5.32
CA LEU A 109 7.66 2.46 -4.09
C LEU A 109 6.14 2.61 -4.20
N GLU A 110 5.69 3.76 -4.66
CA GLU A 110 4.26 4.06 -4.81
C GLU A 110 3.58 3.20 -5.87
N SER A 111 4.33 2.71 -6.88
CA SER A 111 3.79 1.82 -7.90
C SER A 111 3.31 0.47 -7.35
N PHE A 112 3.78 0.08 -6.17
CA PHE A 112 3.37 -1.15 -5.47
C PHE A 112 2.24 -0.92 -4.46
N LEU A 113 1.87 0.33 -4.19
CA LEU A 113 0.79 0.65 -3.26
C LEU A 113 -0.55 0.73 -3.99
N PRO A 114 -1.65 0.27 -3.35
CA PRO A 114 -2.99 0.53 -3.87
C PRO A 114 -3.20 2.03 -4.03
N LYS A 115 -3.82 2.42 -5.14
CA LYS A 115 -4.17 3.81 -5.37
C LYS A 115 -5.23 4.23 -4.36
N MET A 116 -4.92 5.24 -3.54
CA MET A 116 -5.88 5.79 -2.59
C MET A 116 -7.00 6.50 -3.35
N ALA A 117 -8.23 6.35 -2.84
CA ALA A 117 -9.37 7.11 -3.37
C ALA A 117 -9.17 8.60 -3.12
N SER A 118 -9.44 9.42 -4.14
CA SER A 118 -9.37 10.87 -4.03
C SER A 118 -10.54 11.42 -3.19
N ARG A 119 -10.39 12.65 -2.70
CA ARG A 119 -11.46 13.35 -1.98
C ARG A 119 -12.76 13.40 -2.80
N GLU A 120 -12.64 13.67 -4.08
CA GLU A 120 -13.76 13.74 -5.03
C GLU A 120 -14.45 12.39 -5.22
N GLU A 121 -13.68 11.32 -5.34
CA GLU A 121 -14.21 9.96 -5.47
C GLU A 121 -14.96 9.52 -4.21
N VAL A 122 -14.42 9.81 -3.04
CA VAL A 122 -15.06 9.50 -1.77
C VAL A 122 -16.35 10.31 -1.60
N LEU A 123 -16.30 11.60 -1.91
CA LEU A 123 -17.48 12.49 -1.81
C LEU A 123 -18.60 12.04 -2.76
N ALA A 124 -18.27 11.71 -4.00
CA ALA A 124 -19.23 11.21 -4.99
C ALA A 124 -19.89 9.93 -4.51
N TRP A 125 -19.11 8.99 -4.00
CA TRP A 125 -19.65 7.74 -3.45
C TRP A 125 -20.59 7.98 -2.28
N ILE A 126 -20.22 8.87 -1.36
CA ILE A 126 -21.05 9.25 -0.20
C ILE A 126 -22.40 9.80 -0.67
N ARG A 127 -22.39 10.72 -1.63
CA ARG A 127 -23.62 11.32 -2.19
C ARG A 127 -24.54 10.29 -2.85
N GLU A 128 -23.97 9.29 -3.51
CA GLU A 128 -24.75 8.26 -4.21
C GLU A 128 -25.27 7.15 -3.29
N ASN A 129 -24.54 6.83 -2.22
CA ASN A 129 -24.77 5.61 -1.46
C ASN A 129 -25.22 5.84 -0.01
N ILE A 130 -25.05 7.05 0.54
CA ILE A 130 -25.44 7.36 1.93
C ILE A 130 -26.70 8.19 1.95
N ASP A 131 -27.72 7.64 2.58
CA ASP A 131 -28.95 8.36 2.90
C ASP A 131 -28.83 8.94 4.32
N PHE A 132 -28.51 10.23 4.41
CA PHE A 132 -28.31 10.90 5.69
C PHE A 132 -29.59 11.02 6.52
N THR A 133 -30.77 10.82 5.93
CA THR A 133 -32.03 10.79 6.68
C THR A 133 -32.14 9.58 7.61
N ALA A 134 -31.40 8.50 7.29
CA ALA A 134 -31.34 7.29 8.10
C ALA A 134 -30.44 7.44 9.35
N TYR A 135 -29.67 8.53 9.44
CA TYR A 135 -28.70 8.76 10.51
C TYR A 135 -29.07 10.00 11.31
N LYS A 136 -28.82 9.96 12.62
CA LYS A 136 -29.02 11.13 13.51
C LYS A 136 -28.00 12.23 13.24
N SER A 137 -26.80 11.86 12.81
CA SER A 137 -25.75 12.79 12.37
C SER A 137 -24.96 12.20 11.23
N PRO A 138 -24.37 13.03 10.34
CA PRO A 138 -23.52 12.54 9.25
C PRO A 138 -22.34 11.69 9.72
N MET A 139 -21.78 11.97 10.90
CA MET A 139 -20.66 11.21 11.44
C MET A 139 -20.99 9.73 11.72
N GLN A 140 -22.26 9.39 11.92
CA GLN A 140 -22.66 7.99 12.10
C GLN A 140 -22.48 7.16 10.82
N ALA A 141 -22.39 7.80 9.66
CA ALA A 141 -22.10 7.12 8.39
C ALA A 141 -20.63 6.73 8.24
N MET A 142 -19.75 7.18 9.13
CA MET A 142 -18.28 6.91 9.06
C MET A 142 -17.98 5.41 8.90
N GLY A 143 -18.63 4.57 9.71
CA GLY A 143 -18.44 3.12 9.65
C GLY A 143 -18.81 2.52 8.30
N THR A 144 -19.90 2.98 7.70
CA THR A 144 -20.34 2.51 6.37
C THR A 144 -19.37 2.93 5.27
N VAL A 145 -18.89 4.17 5.30
CA VAL A 145 -17.91 4.68 4.33
C VAL A 145 -16.59 3.91 4.46
N MET A 146 -16.08 3.76 5.67
CA MET A 146 -14.82 3.05 5.90
C MET A 146 -14.92 1.56 5.61
N LYS A 147 -16.09 0.96 5.77
CA LYS A 147 -16.32 -0.43 5.36
C LYS A 147 -16.21 -0.61 3.85
N HIS A 148 -16.70 0.35 3.07
CA HIS A 148 -16.61 0.31 1.61
C HIS A 148 -15.18 0.54 1.11
N PHE A 149 -14.55 1.62 1.55
CA PHE A 149 -13.20 1.99 1.08
C PHE A 149 -12.07 1.25 1.80
N GLY A 150 -12.27 0.88 3.06
CA GLY A 150 -11.23 0.23 3.86
C GLY A 150 -9.96 1.06 3.92
N LYS A 151 -8.84 0.43 3.58
CA LYS A 151 -7.53 1.07 3.56
C LYS A 151 -7.31 2.03 2.38
N LEU A 152 -8.24 2.08 1.42
CA LEU A 152 -8.13 2.93 0.23
C LEU A 152 -8.58 4.37 0.49
N ALA A 153 -9.16 4.68 1.64
CA ALA A 153 -9.51 6.03 2.04
C ALA A 153 -8.83 6.42 3.35
N ASP A 154 -8.38 7.68 3.41
CA ASP A 154 -7.88 8.26 4.65
C ASP A 154 -9.05 8.56 5.59
N GLY A 155 -9.03 7.98 6.78
CA GLY A 155 -10.08 8.19 7.79
C GLY A 155 -10.26 9.66 8.20
N ASN A 156 -9.19 10.43 8.27
CA ASN A 156 -9.26 11.86 8.56
C ASN A 156 -9.95 12.65 7.45
N MET A 157 -9.64 12.32 6.19
CA MET A 157 -10.32 12.93 5.04
C MET A 157 -11.82 12.62 5.04
N VAL A 158 -12.20 11.37 5.29
CA VAL A 158 -13.60 10.95 5.38
C VAL A 158 -14.32 11.73 6.51
N LYS A 159 -13.68 11.85 7.66
CA LYS A 159 -14.20 12.62 8.80
C LYS A 159 -14.46 14.08 8.42
N GLU A 160 -13.49 14.72 7.75
CA GLU A 160 -13.63 16.10 7.28
C GLU A 160 -14.80 16.26 6.29
N LEU A 161 -14.94 15.31 5.34
CA LEU A 161 -16.05 15.32 4.38
C LEU A 161 -17.40 15.20 5.07
N LEU A 162 -17.54 14.29 6.03
CA LEU A 162 -18.79 14.12 6.78
C LEU A 162 -19.11 15.33 7.64
N GLN A 163 -18.11 15.96 8.24
CA GLN A 163 -18.27 17.20 9.00
C GLN A 163 -18.73 18.37 8.11
N SER A 164 -18.18 18.48 6.89
CA SER A 164 -18.58 19.54 5.96
C SER A 164 -20.01 19.37 5.47
N ILE A 165 -20.49 18.15 5.30
CA ILE A 165 -21.88 17.85 4.95
C ILE A 165 -22.82 18.27 6.09
N SER A 166 -22.42 18.08 7.35
CA SER A 166 -23.26 18.45 8.50
C SER A 166 -23.42 19.97 8.69
N GLN A 167 -22.53 20.76 8.08
CA GLN A 167 -22.54 22.23 8.16
C GLN A 167 -23.25 22.90 6.98
N ALA A 168 -23.64 22.11 6.00
CA ALA A 168 -24.33 22.61 4.80
C ALA A 168 -25.82 22.78 4.99
#